data_8965d92c16e79852074bd19c53fe350c
#
_entry.id   8965d92c16e79852074bd19c53fe350c
#
_cell.length_a   1.000
_cell.length_b   1.000
_cell.length_c   1.000
_cell.angle_alpha   90.00
_cell.angle_beta   90.00
_cell.angle_gamma   90.00
#
_symmetry.space_group_name_H-M   'P 1'
#
loop_
_entity.id
_entity.type
_entity.pdbx_description
1 polymer ?
#
loop_
_entity_poly.entity_id
_entity_poly.type
_entity_poly.pdbx_seq_one_letter_code
_entity_poly.pdbx_strand_id
1 'polypeptide(L)'
;MRRILLARHGQTAWNAQGRLQGHTDIELDDTGRTQAKQLADSLVGAGITRVWSSDLARARQTATIVASELGLPPPEVDAELRERKFGVFEGLTRDEILAQHPEAWRAWVAHTTHPPGGEPRDEATVRMQRALLRIVADDTALVVTHGGVMRLWLMELLGKTVPLVANATMYELHHDGTVFRAKLRA
;
A
#
# COMPACT_ATOMS: atom_id res chain seq x y z
N MET A 1 -17.96 -2.82 -15.71
CA MET A 1 -16.59 -3.19 -15.29
C MET A 1 -16.28 -2.40 -14.04
N ARG A 2 -16.06 -3.06 -12.93
CA ARG A 2 -15.81 -2.42 -11.63
C ARG A 2 -14.38 -1.91 -11.57
N ARG A 3 -14.15 -0.78 -10.89
CA ARG A 3 -12.86 -0.10 -10.91
C ARG A 3 -12.36 0.22 -9.49
N ILE A 4 -11.10 -0.11 -9.22
CA ILE A 4 -10.40 0.32 -8.01
C ILE A 4 -9.21 1.18 -8.43
N LEU A 5 -9.05 2.32 -7.76
CA LEU A 5 -7.84 3.12 -7.80
C LEU A 5 -7.01 2.76 -6.57
N LEU A 6 -5.92 2.00 -6.76
CA LEU A 6 -5.08 1.47 -5.69
C LEU A 6 -3.88 2.38 -5.50
N ALA A 7 -3.79 3.08 -4.38
CA ALA A 7 -2.77 4.08 -4.10
C ALA A 7 -1.90 3.69 -2.90
N ARG A 8 -0.60 4.01 -2.96
CA ARG A 8 0.28 4.00 -1.81
C ARG A 8 0.08 5.27 -0.99
N HIS A 9 0.13 5.16 0.34
CA HIS A 9 0.10 6.31 1.26
C HIS A 9 1.20 7.34 0.97
N GLY A 10 1.01 8.58 1.43
CA GLY A 10 1.98 9.67 1.38
C GLY A 10 3.24 9.39 2.22
N GLN A 11 4.25 10.24 2.08
CA GLN A 11 5.54 10.09 2.79
C GLN A 11 5.38 10.16 4.31
N THR A 12 6.23 9.40 4.99
CA THR A 12 6.46 9.47 6.45
C THR A 12 7.93 9.81 6.71
N ALA A 13 8.29 10.27 7.89
CA ALA A 13 9.68 10.50 8.29
C ALA A 13 10.56 9.23 8.09
N TRP A 14 10.01 8.04 8.31
CA TRP A 14 10.72 6.79 8.09
C TRP A 14 10.95 6.48 6.61
N ASN A 15 10.04 6.88 5.71
CA ASN A 15 10.29 6.79 4.27
C ASN A 15 11.49 7.68 3.86
N ALA A 16 11.53 8.92 4.34
CA ALA A 16 12.61 9.85 4.07
C ALA A 16 13.97 9.34 4.60
N GLN A 17 13.97 8.59 5.70
CA GLN A 17 15.15 7.99 6.32
C GLN A 17 15.52 6.61 5.74
N GLY A 18 14.73 6.05 4.83
CA GLY A 18 14.95 4.71 4.29
C GLY A 18 14.73 3.56 5.28
N ARG A 19 13.92 3.79 6.34
CA ARG A 19 13.58 2.77 7.35
C ARG A 19 12.39 1.93 6.93
N LEU A 20 12.44 0.62 7.15
CA LEU A 20 11.30 -0.28 6.94
C LEU A 20 10.25 -0.04 8.03
N GLN A 21 8.99 0.09 7.63
CA GLN A 21 7.90 0.42 8.56
C GLN A 21 7.09 -0.79 9.01
N GLY A 22 6.70 -1.64 8.05
CA GLY A 22 5.84 -2.80 8.34
C GLY A 22 4.56 -2.40 9.05
N HIS A 23 4.30 -3.02 10.20
CA HIS A 23 3.14 -2.73 11.05
C HIS A 23 3.39 -1.63 12.09
N THR A 24 4.62 -1.12 12.22
CA THR A 24 4.88 0.04 13.08
C THR A 24 4.09 1.24 12.58
N ASP A 25 3.34 1.86 13.48
CA ASP A 25 2.37 2.89 13.14
C ASP A 25 3.01 4.28 13.18
N ILE A 26 3.37 4.80 12.01
CA ILE A 26 4.02 6.09 11.78
C ILE A 26 3.06 6.99 10.99
N GLU A 27 2.91 8.23 11.40
CA GLU A 27 2.08 9.24 10.73
C GLU A 27 2.76 9.81 9.47
N LEU A 28 1.96 10.48 8.63
CA LEU A 28 2.48 11.28 7.52
C LEU A 28 3.33 12.43 8.04
N ASP A 29 4.42 12.72 7.33
CA ASP A 29 5.11 14.00 7.45
C ASP A 29 4.42 15.10 6.59
N ASP A 30 4.96 16.33 6.61
CA ASP A 30 4.36 17.44 5.86
C ASP A 30 4.40 17.21 4.34
N THR A 31 5.46 16.54 3.84
CA THR A 31 5.54 16.13 2.44
C THR A 31 4.44 15.14 2.11
N GLY A 32 4.20 14.14 2.99
CA GLY A 32 3.15 13.17 2.79
C GLY A 32 1.75 13.76 2.80
N ARG A 33 1.49 14.77 3.64
CA ARG A 33 0.22 15.52 3.65
C ARG A 33 0.02 16.29 2.34
N THR A 34 1.09 16.91 1.83
CA THR A 34 1.07 17.58 0.53
C THR A 34 0.82 16.60 -0.62
N GLN A 35 1.50 15.44 -0.60
CA GLN A 35 1.27 14.38 -1.58
C GLN A 35 -0.18 13.85 -1.56
N ALA A 36 -0.80 13.74 -0.38
CA ALA A 36 -2.20 13.33 -0.27
C ALA A 36 -3.15 14.34 -0.92
N LYS A 37 -2.90 15.65 -0.79
CA LYS A 37 -3.68 16.69 -1.49
C LYS A 37 -3.49 16.63 -3.00
N GLN A 38 -2.25 16.49 -3.47
CA GLN A 38 -1.97 16.33 -4.91
C GLN A 38 -2.63 15.06 -5.48
N LEU A 39 -2.68 13.98 -4.70
CA LEU A 39 -3.41 12.77 -5.08
C LEU A 39 -4.91 13.09 -5.24
N ALA A 40 -5.52 13.83 -4.31
CA ALA A 40 -6.91 14.24 -4.42
C ALA A 40 -7.16 15.09 -5.69
N ASP A 41 -6.30 16.08 -5.99
CA ASP A 41 -6.39 16.90 -7.19
C ASP A 41 -6.39 16.04 -8.46
N SER A 42 -5.53 15.03 -8.54
CA SER A 42 -5.45 14.09 -9.66
C SER A 42 -6.69 13.20 -9.83
N LEU A 43 -7.52 13.13 -8.81
CA LEU A 43 -8.72 12.30 -8.73
C LEU A 43 -10.02 13.05 -8.96
N VAL A 44 -9.97 14.38 -9.12
CA VAL A 44 -11.15 15.19 -9.47
C VAL A 44 -11.77 14.68 -10.77
N GLY A 45 -13.07 14.42 -10.76
CA GLY A 45 -13.79 13.88 -11.92
C GLY A 45 -13.54 12.38 -12.21
N ALA A 46 -12.78 11.67 -11.38
CA ALA A 46 -12.54 10.23 -11.56
C ALA A 46 -13.76 9.34 -11.23
N GLY A 47 -14.85 9.92 -10.71
CA GLY A 47 -16.08 9.18 -10.39
C GLY A 47 -15.95 8.28 -9.18
N ILE A 48 -15.05 8.62 -8.22
CA ILE A 48 -14.89 7.87 -6.98
C ILE A 48 -16.13 8.09 -6.13
N THR A 49 -16.69 6.99 -5.61
CA THR A 49 -17.86 7.01 -4.73
C THR A 49 -17.53 6.62 -3.29
N ARG A 50 -16.45 5.87 -3.09
CA ARG A 50 -15.99 5.39 -1.78
C ARG A 50 -14.47 5.43 -1.64
N VAL A 51 -14.01 5.62 -0.41
CA VAL A 51 -12.58 5.56 -0.06
C VAL A 51 -12.38 4.50 1.00
N TRP A 52 -11.42 3.61 0.76
CA TRP A 52 -10.98 2.57 1.68
C TRP A 52 -9.53 2.79 2.09
N SER A 53 -9.15 2.40 3.28
CA SER A 53 -7.75 2.46 3.70
C SER A 53 -7.36 1.32 4.63
N SER A 54 -6.06 1.01 4.66
CA SER A 54 -5.46 0.34 5.80
C SER A 54 -5.73 1.14 7.08
N ASP A 55 -5.80 0.44 8.20
CA ASP A 55 -5.98 1.04 9.54
C ASP A 55 -4.69 1.69 10.10
N LEU A 56 -3.53 1.54 9.45
CA LEU A 56 -2.29 2.22 9.84
C LEU A 56 -2.38 3.72 9.55
N ALA A 57 -1.90 4.54 10.49
CA ALA A 57 -2.09 6.00 10.53
C ALA A 57 -1.75 6.67 9.19
N ARG A 58 -0.59 6.37 8.59
CA ARG A 58 -0.15 6.94 7.30
C ARG A 58 -1.13 6.71 6.15
N ALA A 59 -1.71 5.52 6.05
CA ALA A 59 -2.70 5.20 5.02
C ALA A 59 -4.04 5.86 5.32
N ARG A 60 -4.49 5.78 6.56
CA ARG A 60 -5.73 6.40 7.03
C ARG A 60 -5.69 7.93 6.87
N GLN A 61 -4.59 8.59 7.25
CA GLN A 61 -4.44 10.04 7.08
C GLN A 61 -4.46 10.43 5.60
N THR A 62 -3.76 9.68 4.73
CA THR A 62 -3.80 9.90 3.28
C THR A 62 -5.23 9.81 2.75
N ALA A 63 -5.94 8.73 3.09
CA ALA A 63 -7.31 8.48 2.66
C ALA A 63 -8.28 9.55 3.19
N THR A 64 -8.12 9.99 4.44
CA THR A 64 -8.95 11.04 5.05
C THR A 64 -8.77 12.38 4.36
N ILE A 65 -7.52 12.76 4.04
CA ILE A 65 -7.24 14.00 3.28
C ILE A 65 -7.92 13.91 1.90
N VAL A 66 -7.73 12.81 1.18
CA VAL A 66 -8.34 12.65 -0.17
C VAL A 66 -9.86 12.68 -0.10
N ALA A 67 -10.46 11.96 0.83
CA ALA A 67 -11.92 11.95 1.00
C ALA A 67 -12.47 13.36 1.28
N SER A 68 -11.81 14.10 2.18
CA SER A 68 -12.19 15.48 2.52
C SER A 68 -12.10 16.43 1.31
N GLU A 69 -10.99 16.39 0.56
CA GLU A 69 -10.79 17.26 -0.61
C GLU A 69 -11.79 16.95 -1.75
N LEU A 70 -12.23 15.70 -1.87
CA LEU A 70 -13.22 15.27 -2.87
C LEU A 70 -14.68 15.40 -2.40
N GLY A 71 -14.92 15.84 -1.16
CA GLY A 71 -16.27 15.93 -0.58
C GLY A 71 -16.94 14.57 -0.39
N LEU A 72 -16.17 13.51 -0.15
CA LEU A 72 -16.64 12.14 0.06
C LEU A 72 -16.80 11.82 1.55
N PRO A 73 -17.59 10.80 1.91
CA PRO A 73 -17.65 10.28 3.28
C PRO A 73 -16.26 9.88 3.81
N PRO A 74 -16.07 9.85 5.15
CA PRO A 74 -14.85 9.34 5.75
C PRO A 74 -14.50 7.95 5.23
N PRO A 75 -13.17 7.61 5.10
CA PRO A 75 -12.76 6.33 4.57
C PRO A 75 -13.19 5.15 5.45
N GLU A 76 -13.60 4.07 4.81
CA GLU A 76 -13.77 2.76 5.44
C GLU A 76 -12.40 2.13 5.69
N VAL A 77 -12.26 1.41 6.81
CA VAL A 77 -10.97 0.90 7.28
C VAL A 77 -10.95 -0.62 7.26
N ASP A 78 -9.90 -1.21 6.66
CA ASP A 78 -9.71 -2.65 6.61
C ASP A 78 -8.25 -3.02 6.95
N ALA A 79 -8.06 -3.78 8.03
CA ALA A 79 -6.74 -4.24 8.47
C ALA A 79 -6.07 -5.21 7.47
N GLU A 80 -6.81 -5.84 6.58
CA GLU A 80 -6.23 -6.69 5.53
C GLU A 80 -5.50 -5.88 4.44
N LEU A 81 -5.67 -4.54 4.42
CA LEU A 81 -4.92 -3.62 3.57
C LEU A 81 -3.58 -3.17 4.19
N ARG A 82 -3.19 -3.65 5.38
CA ARG A 82 -1.91 -3.31 6.02
C ARG A 82 -0.71 -3.65 5.15
N GLU A 83 0.40 -2.94 5.41
CA GLU A 83 1.72 -3.31 4.89
C GLU A 83 2.09 -4.73 5.32
N ARG A 84 2.99 -5.37 4.58
CA ARG A 84 3.62 -6.61 5.02
C ARG A 84 4.36 -6.35 6.34
N LYS A 85 4.18 -7.23 7.32
CA LYS A 85 4.94 -7.17 8.55
C LYS A 85 6.40 -7.55 8.30
N PHE A 86 7.35 -6.72 8.73
CA PHE A 86 8.77 -6.95 8.54
C PHE A 86 9.49 -7.45 9.80
N GLY A 87 8.78 -7.63 10.91
CA GLY A 87 9.33 -8.20 12.14
C GLY A 87 10.56 -7.43 12.64
N VAL A 88 11.65 -8.14 12.87
CA VAL A 88 12.91 -7.54 13.39
C VAL A 88 13.54 -6.47 12.50
N PHE A 89 13.08 -6.31 11.26
CA PHE A 89 13.58 -5.26 10.35
C PHE A 89 12.83 -3.93 10.51
N GLU A 90 11.71 -3.90 11.22
CA GLU A 90 10.94 -2.67 11.40
C GLU A 90 11.74 -1.63 12.19
N GLY A 91 11.73 -0.39 11.71
CA GLY A 91 12.52 0.73 12.24
C GLY A 91 13.96 0.80 11.77
N LEU A 92 14.47 -0.23 11.09
CA LEU A 92 15.87 -0.28 10.65
C LEU A 92 16.00 0.17 9.19
N THR A 93 17.12 0.84 8.88
CA THR A 93 17.60 1.07 7.52
C THR A 93 18.23 -0.22 6.98
N ARG A 94 18.46 -0.28 5.66
CA ARG A 94 19.16 -1.41 5.04
C ARG A 94 20.53 -1.68 5.69
N ASP A 95 21.32 -0.64 5.97
CA ASP A 95 22.65 -0.80 6.51
C ASP A 95 22.62 -1.28 7.96
N GLU A 96 21.65 -0.79 8.75
CA GLU A 96 21.42 -1.28 10.11
C GLU A 96 20.97 -2.76 10.11
N ILE A 97 20.11 -3.16 9.17
CA ILE A 97 19.69 -4.57 9.02
C ILE A 97 20.89 -5.46 8.65
N LEU A 98 21.72 -5.03 7.71
CA LEU A 98 22.93 -5.76 7.33
C LEU A 98 23.91 -5.92 8.49
N ALA A 99 24.03 -4.91 9.36
CA ALA A 99 24.88 -4.96 10.54
C ALA A 99 24.32 -5.85 11.64
N GLN A 100 22.99 -5.81 11.90
CA GLN A 100 22.36 -6.48 13.04
C GLN A 100 21.81 -7.87 12.68
N HIS A 101 21.35 -8.08 11.45
CA HIS A 101 20.65 -9.30 11.00
C HIS A 101 21.15 -9.77 9.62
N PRO A 102 22.47 -9.94 9.38
CA PRO A 102 23.02 -10.20 8.06
C PRO A 102 22.52 -11.51 7.42
N GLU A 103 22.30 -12.55 8.21
CA GLU A 103 21.80 -13.83 7.70
C GLU A 103 20.32 -13.77 7.33
N ALA A 104 19.51 -13.16 8.20
CA ALA A 104 18.08 -12.95 7.92
C ALA A 104 17.87 -12.06 6.67
N TRP A 105 18.72 -11.03 6.49
CA TRP A 105 18.69 -10.21 5.28
C TRP A 105 19.02 -11.00 4.02
N ARG A 106 20.09 -11.81 4.03
CA ARG A 106 20.47 -12.65 2.88
C ARG A 106 19.35 -13.61 2.50
N ALA A 107 18.76 -14.30 3.48
CA ALA A 107 17.66 -15.21 3.24
C ALA A 107 16.40 -14.50 2.71
N TRP A 108 16.08 -13.31 3.23
CA TRP A 108 14.95 -12.52 2.76
C TRP A 108 15.11 -12.03 1.32
N VAL A 109 16.32 -11.53 0.96
CA VAL A 109 16.63 -11.08 -0.41
C VAL A 109 16.65 -12.25 -1.40
N ALA A 110 17.13 -13.42 -0.97
CA ALA A 110 17.08 -14.66 -1.74
C ALA A 110 15.67 -15.26 -1.85
N HIS A 111 14.69 -14.66 -1.19
CA HIS A 111 13.30 -15.14 -1.13
C HIS A 111 13.11 -16.55 -0.54
N THR A 112 14.05 -17.02 0.28
CA THR A 112 13.98 -18.33 0.92
C THR A 112 13.16 -18.31 2.21
N THR A 113 13.03 -17.16 2.86
CA THR A 113 12.22 -16.97 4.06
C THR A 113 11.76 -15.51 4.22
N HIS A 114 11.00 -15.24 5.29
CA HIS A 114 10.63 -13.90 5.73
C HIS A 114 11.47 -13.49 6.95
N PRO A 115 11.56 -12.19 7.29
CA PRO A 115 12.25 -11.73 8.49
C PRO A 115 11.67 -12.38 9.75
N PRO A 116 12.46 -12.69 10.78
CA PRO A 116 11.95 -13.21 12.04
C PRO A 116 10.84 -12.32 12.63
N GLY A 117 9.72 -12.90 12.99
CA GLY A 117 8.52 -12.17 13.43
C GLY A 117 7.79 -11.39 12.33
N GLY A 118 8.23 -11.52 11.09
CA GLY A 118 7.57 -10.93 9.92
C GLY A 118 6.48 -11.82 9.33
N GLU A 119 5.85 -11.34 8.26
CA GLU A 119 4.76 -12.01 7.55
C GLU A 119 5.28 -12.70 6.28
N PRO A 120 4.89 -13.96 5.99
CA PRO A 120 5.14 -14.60 4.71
C PRO A 120 4.58 -13.78 3.53
N ARG A 121 5.19 -13.94 2.36
CA ARG A 121 4.78 -13.17 1.16
C ARG A 121 3.40 -13.56 0.65
N ASP A 122 3.14 -14.85 0.64
CA ASP A 122 1.87 -15.46 0.22
C ASP A 122 0.72 -15.06 1.15
N GLU A 123 0.92 -15.05 2.46
CA GLU A 123 -0.10 -14.57 3.41
C GLU A 123 -0.46 -13.09 3.15
N ALA A 124 0.56 -12.23 2.91
CA ALA A 124 0.35 -10.83 2.61
C ALA A 124 -0.42 -10.63 1.29
N THR A 125 -0.09 -11.38 0.23
CA THR A 125 -0.80 -11.29 -1.06
C THR A 125 -2.22 -11.84 -0.99
N VAL A 126 -2.44 -12.95 -0.28
CA VAL A 126 -3.76 -13.56 -0.12
C VAL A 126 -4.72 -12.64 0.65
N ARG A 127 -4.28 -12.01 1.77
CA ARG A 127 -5.15 -11.08 2.50
C ARG A 127 -5.47 -9.82 1.68
N MET A 128 -4.48 -9.29 0.95
CA MET A 128 -4.68 -8.15 0.05
C MET A 128 -5.68 -8.48 -1.05
N GLN A 129 -5.55 -9.64 -1.70
CA GLN A 129 -6.51 -10.12 -2.70
C GLN A 129 -7.93 -10.22 -2.13
N ARG A 130 -8.08 -10.77 -0.93
CA ARG A 130 -9.36 -10.93 -0.25
C ARG A 130 -10.01 -9.57 0.06
N ALA A 131 -9.23 -8.59 0.54
CA ALA A 131 -9.69 -7.22 0.75
C ALA A 131 -10.18 -6.59 -0.56
N LEU A 132 -9.38 -6.65 -1.63
CA LEU A 132 -9.74 -6.07 -2.92
C LEU A 132 -10.99 -6.70 -3.54
N LEU A 133 -11.18 -8.02 -3.38
CA LEU A 133 -12.40 -8.71 -3.86
C LEU A 133 -13.66 -8.27 -3.11
N ARG A 134 -13.56 -7.92 -1.83
CA ARG A 134 -14.70 -7.32 -1.09
C ARG A 134 -15.00 -5.92 -1.60
N ILE A 135 -13.97 -5.09 -1.72
CA ILE A 135 -14.08 -3.67 -2.09
C ILE A 135 -14.56 -3.50 -3.53
N VAL A 136 -14.19 -4.40 -4.43
CA VAL A 136 -14.59 -4.34 -5.84
C VAL A 136 -16.11 -4.50 -6.05
N ALA A 137 -16.88 -4.80 -5.00
CA ALA A 137 -18.34 -4.74 -5.04
C ALA A 137 -18.88 -3.31 -5.27
N ASP A 138 -18.10 -2.29 -4.89
CA ASP A 138 -18.41 -0.87 -5.13
C ASP A 138 -18.21 -0.50 -6.61
N ASP A 139 -18.84 0.60 -7.06
CA ASP A 139 -18.76 1.02 -8.48
C ASP A 139 -17.38 1.53 -8.85
N THR A 140 -16.85 2.50 -8.12
CA THR A 140 -15.48 3.00 -8.23
C THR A 140 -14.97 3.38 -6.86
N ALA A 141 -13.97 2.67 -6.37
CA ALA A 141 -13.37 2.91 -5.06
C ALA A 141 -11.92 3.38 -5.18
N LEU A 142 -11.52 4.30 -4.29
CA LEU A 142 -10.10 4.53 -3.97
C LEU A 142 -9.72 3.61 -2.81
N VAL A 143 -8.59 2.92 -2.93
CA VAL A 143 -8.00 2.11 -1.87
C VAL A 143 -6.61 2.62 -1.55
N VAL A 144 -6.39 3.12 -0.32
CA VAL A 144 -5.08 3.57 0.14
C VAL A 144 -4.43 2.49 0.99
N THR A 145 -3.27 2.02 0.53
CA THR A 145 -2.50 0.93 1.13
C THR A 145 -1.00 1.24 1.14
N HIS A 146 -0.14 0.24 1.07
CA HIS A 146 1.29 0.36 1.30
C HIS A 146 2.11 -0.21 0.14
N GLY A 147 3.35 0.29 -0.01
CA GLY A 147 4.17 -0.02 -1.17
C GLY A 147 4.63 -1.47 -1.27
N GLY A 148 4.94 -2.11 -0.14
CA GLY A 148 5.43 -3.48 -0.12
C GLY A 148 4.36 -4.50 -0.48
N VAL A 149 3.22 -4.47 0.20
CA VAL A 149 2.10 -5.39 -0.07
C VAL A 149 1.51 -5.16 -1.46
N MET A 150 1.35 -3.90 -1.86
CA MET A 150 0.86 -3.52 -3.19
C MET A 150 1.78 -4.07 -4.29
N ARG A 151 3.10 -3.91 -4.14
CA ARG A 151 4.09 -4.41 -5.09
C ARG A 151 4.05 -5.94 -5.19
N LEU A 152 4.00 -6.66 -4.07
CA LEU A 152 3.92 -8.11 -4.05
C LEU A 152 2.68 -8.61 -4.78
N TRP A 153 1.53 -8.05 -4.46
CA TRP A 153 0.26 -8.43 -5.07
C TRP A 153 0.24 -8.13 -6.59
N LEU A 154 0.76 -6.97 -7.01
CA LEU A 154 0.87 -6.63 -8.43
C LEU A 154 1.84 -7.55 -9.19
N MET A 155 2.94 -7.98 -8.56
CA MET A 155 3.87 -8.95 -9.18
C MET A 155 3.20 -10.30 -9.42
N GLU A 156 2.40 -10.77 -8.48
CA GLU A 156 1.63 -12.01 -8.63
C GLU A 156 0.56 -11.87 -9.71
N LEU A 157 -0.22 -10.78 -9.69
CA LEU A 157 -1.25 -10.50 -10.69
C LEU A 157 -0.70 -10.41 -12.12
N LEU A 158 0.44 -9.74 -12.30
CA LEU A 158 1.01 -9.44 -13.61
C LEU A 158 2.02 -10.50 -14.11
N GLY A 159 2.41 -11.45 -13.26
CA GLY A 159 3.43 -12.47 -13.59
C GLY A 159 4.80 -11.88 -13.94
N LYS A 160 5.13 -10.66 -13.46
CA LYS A 160 6.39 -9.96 -13.77
C LYS A 160 6.85 -9.08 -12.61
N THR A 161 8.13 -8.72 -12.64
CA THR A 161 8.68 -7.77 -11.66
C THR A 161 8.04 -6.40 -11.80
N VAL A 162 7.60 -5.85 -10.66
CA VAL A 162 7.08 -4.48 -10.54
C VAL A 162 8.14 -3.63 -9.83
N PRO A 163 8.46 -2.42 -10.32
CA PRO A 163 9.35 -1.49 -9.62
C PRO A 163 8.87 -1.16 -8.21
N LEU A 164 9.75 -0.54 -7.41
CA LEU A 164 9.31 0.01 -6.12
C LEU A 164 8.21 1.05 -6.35
N VAL A 165 7.11 0.88 -5.65
CA VAL A 165 5.98 1.81 -5.71
C VAL A 165 6.33 3.04 -4.87
N ALA A 166 6.48 4.21 -5.49
CA ALA A 166 6.74 5.46 -4.78
C ALA A 166 5.52 5.92 -3.96
N ASN A 167 5.73 6.83 -2.98
CA ASN A 167 4.63 7.40 -2.20
C ASN A 167 3.64 8.12 -3.13
N ALA A 168 2.36 8.04 -2.80
CA ALA A 168 1.24 8.56 -3.58
C ALA A 168 1.12 8.03 -5.03
N THR A 169 1.93 7.04 -5.44
CA THR A 169 1.75 6.36 -6.73
C THR A 169 0.48 5.54 -6.73
N MET A 170 -0.20 5.51 -7.88
CA MET A 170 -1.48 4.87 -8.03
C MET A 170 -1.50 3.91 -9.23
N TYR A 171 -2.20 2.79 -9.05
CA TYR A 171 -2.58 1.86 -10.12
C TYR A 171 -4.09 1.86 -10.29
N GLU A 172 -4.54 1.80 -11.53
CA GLU A 172 -5.94 1.57 -11.87
C GLU A 172 -6.16 0.10 -12.09
N LEU A 173 -7.10 -0.47 -11.33
CA LEU A 173 -7.51 -1.88 -11.40
C LEU A 173 -8.89 -1.97 -12.00
N HIS A 174 -9.07 -2.87 -12.94
CA HIS A 174 -10.36 -3.25 -13.50
C HIS A 174 -10.66 -4.69 -13.17
N HIS A 175 -11.87 -4.98 -12.71
CA HIS A 175 -12.33 -6.34 -12.43
C HIS A 175 -13.54 -6.66 -13.32
N ASP A 176 -13.46 -7.76 -14.06
CA ASP A 176 -14.49 -8.18 -15.01
C ASP A 176 -15.51 -9.18 -14.43
N GLY A 177 -15.41 -9.47 -13.14
CA GLY A 177 -16.17 -10.49 -12.43
C GLY A 177 -15.34 -11.73 -12.10
N THR A 178 -14.19 -11.92 -12.74
CA THR A 178 -13.34 -13.09 -12.60
C THR A 178 -11.91 -12.73 -12.20
N VAL A 179 -11.31 -11.77 -12.92
CA VAL A 179 -9.90 -11.39 -12.73
C VAL A 179 -9.70 -9.88 -12.66
N PHE A 180 -8.66 -9.47 -11.95
CA PHE A 180 -8.16 -8.11 -11.99
C PHE A 180 -7.23 -7.89 -13.17
N ARG A 181 -7.26 -6.67 -13.73
CA ARG A 181 -6.26 -6.13 -14.66
C ARG A 181 -5.74 -4.82 -14.09
N ALA A 182 -4.43 -4.63 -14.08
CA ALA A 182 -3.79 -3.45 -13.48
C ALA A 182 -3.04 -2.63 -14.52
N LYS A 183 -3.16 -1.29 -14.41
CA LYS A 183 -2.41 -0.32 -15.20
C LYS A 183 -1.87 0.76 -14.25
N LEU A 184 -0.57 1.10 -14.39
CA LEU A 184 -0.01 2.28 -13.71
C LEU A 184 -0.73 3.54 -14.22
N ARG A 185 -1.20 4.36 -13.30
CA ARG A 185 -1.77 5.67 -13.62
C ARG A 185 -0.67 6.72 -13.43
N ALA A 186 -0.36 7.41 -14.52
CA ALA A 186 0.59 8.53 -14.51
C ALA A 186 -0.01 9.77 -13.84
#